data_fd24ae4e283034dada9512881a564ce6
#
_entry.id   fd24ae4e283034dada9512881a564ce6
#
_cell.length_a   1.000
_cell.length_b   1.000
_cell.length_c   1.000
_cell.angle_alpha   90.00
_cell.angle_beta   90.00
_cell.angle_gamma   90.00
#
_symmetry.space_group_name_H-M   'P 1'
#
loop_
_entity.id
_entity.type
_entity.pdbx_description
1 polymer ?
#
loop_
_entity_poly.entity_id
_entity_poly.type
_entity_poly.pdbx_seq_one_letter_code
_entity_poly.pdbx_strand_id
1 'polypeptide(L)'
;VAIHAPLFATTHRSLGHTGDMATPIDTLTNETVDLLQQMIRNQCVNEGTPESGQEDRNARLVRDQLDGLGIDFQMFEPEPNRTSLIARYEGTDPNAPSLCLMGHTDVVPVSPEGWDNDPFGGELITSADGTPEVWGRGAVDMLNVTSSMLVAFREIVRSGKRYPGDIIYFAVADEEAGGVLGAKHIIENDWDAIKSDYVLTEYGGTPSFTDDGTTVLLTNGEKRGAFRHLEIAGSPGHGSMPYGTDNALIKAAKIVARMAEYEIAPRIDEMFRDRVRALGFDADTERRLLDPAHIDDALAELPMGMARNLHSCCQMSFSPNVLNSGEKDNTVPDHADLMVDIRVLPGEDDDDADRHLRAIIGEDLL
;
A
#
# COMPACT_ATOMS: atom_id res chain seq x y z
N VAL A 1 -16.44 -5.14 -0.39
CA VAL A 1 -16.46 -5.46 -1.82
C VAL A 1 -15.56 -6.66 -2.01
N ALA A 2 -16.16 -7.85 -2.19
CA ALA A 2 -15.40 -9.06 -2.48
C ALA A 2 -14.79 -8.92 -3.88
N ILE A 3 -13.46 -8.91 -3.96
CA ILE A 3 -12.75 -9.01 -5.23
C ILE A 3 -12.42 -10.47 -5.42
N HIS A 4 -13.12 -11.12 -6.35
CA HIS A 4 -12.87 -12.50 -6.75
C HIS A 4 -11.54 -12.58 -7.50
N ALA A 5 -10.53 -13.18 -6.89
CA ALA A 5 -9.36 -13.68 -7.60
C ALA A 5 -9.58 -15.17 -7.87
N PRO A 6 -9.71 -15.61 -9.13
CA PRO A 6 -9.82 -17.04 -9.41
C PRO A 6 -8.51 -17.73 -9.06
N LEU A 7 -8.57 -18.72 -8.17
CA LEU A 7 -7.48 -19.66 -7.98
C LEU A 7 -7.22 -20.38 -9.32
N PHE A 8 -5.99 -20.25 -9.82
CA PHE A 8 -5.57 -20.78 -11.11
C PHE A 8 -5.86 -22.27 -11.24
N ALA A 9 -6.71 -22.63 -12.18
CA ALA A 9 -6.74 -23.97 -12.72
C ALA A 9 -5.48 -24.17 -13.59
N THR A 10 -4.43 -24.72 -13.01
CA THR A 10 -3.20 -25.05 -13.73
C THR A 10 -3.44 -26.27 -14.62
N THR A 11 -3.47 -26.06 -15.93
CA THR A 11 -3.24 -27.16 -16.88
C THR A 11 -1.79 -27.58 -16.76
N HIS A 12 -1.55 -28.75 -16.16
CA HIS A 12 -0.25 -29.38 -16.04
C HIS A 12 0.40 -29.59 -17.41
N ARG A 13 1.43 -28.84 -17.76
CA ARG A 13 2.48 -29.33 -18.65
C ARG A 13 3.64 -29.86 -17.80
N SER A 14 3.80 -31.18 -17.76
CA SER A 14 4.91 -31.84 -17.13
C SER A 14 6.22 -31.48 -17.86
N LEU A 15 7.04 -30.64 -17.22
CA LEU A 15 8.46 -30.57 -17.54
C LEU A 15 9.15 -31.64 -16.71
N GLY A 16 9.55 -32.73 -17.36
CA GLY A 16 10.31 -33.78 -16.74
C GLY A 16 11.69 -33.27 -16.29
N HIS A 17 11.88 -33.19 -14.98
CA HIS A 17 13.20 -33.15 -14.34
C HIS A 17 13.21 -34.25 -13.28
N THR A 18 14.11 -35.21 -13.48
CA THR A 18 14.42 -36.26 -12.53
C THR A 18 15.43 -35.72 -11.51
N GLY A 19 15.06 -35.78 -10.21
CA GLY A 19 15.99 -35.64 -9.08
C GLY A 19 15.83 -34.35 -8.31
N ASP A 20 15.08 -34.39 -7.32
CA ASP A 20 14.88 -33.75 -6.00
C ASP A 20 13.38 -33.67 -5.75
N MET A 21 12.91 -34.26 -4.64
CA MET A 21 11.49 -34.21 -4.29
C MET A 21 11.13 -32.81 -3.77
N ALA A 22 10.81 -31.89 -4.71
CA ALA A 22 10.20 -30.62 -4.35
C ALA A 22 8.86 -30.89 -3.63
N THR A 23 8.59 -30.09 -2.60
CA THR A 23 7.31 -30.16 -1.87
C THR A 23 6.15 -29.96 -2.87
N PRO A 24 5.12 -30.79 -2.89
CA PRO A 24 3.99 -30.65 -3.80
C PRO A 24 3.32 -29.27 -3.65
N ILE A 25 2.90 -28.64 -4.74
CA ILE A 25 2.22 -27.32 -4.76
C ILE A 25 1.02 -27.30 -3.81
N ASP A 26 0.21 -28.36 -3.79
CA ASP A 26 -0.95 -28.45 -2.88
C ASP A 26 -0.55 -28.39 -1.41
N THR A 27 0.61 -28.94 -1.05
CA THR A 27 1.15 -28.85 0.33
C THR A 27 1.55 -27.42 0.65
N LEU A 28 2.27 -26.74 -0.25
CA LEU A 28 2.69 -25.34 -0.05
C LEU A 28 1.47 -24.41 0.02
N THR A 29 0.44 -24.65 -0.79
CA THR A 29 -0.82 -23.89 -0.73
C THR A 29 -1.49 -24.05 0.63
N ASN A 30 -1.61 -25.27 1.14
CA ASN A 30 -2.21 -25.53 2.44
C ASN A 30 -1.40 -24.88 3.57
N GLU A 31 -0.08 -24.98 3.54
CA GLU A 31 0.80 -24.32 4.53
C GLU A 31 0.66 -22.80 4.49
N THR A 32 0.49 -22.22 3.29
CA THR A 32 0.25 -20.77 3.13
C THR A 32 -1.10 -20.36 3.71
N VAL A 33 -2.16 -21.11 3.42
CA VAL A 33 -3.51 -20.88 3.95
C VAL A 33 -3.51 -20.98 5.48
N ASP A 34 -2.91 -22.02 6.05
CA ASP A 34 -2.83 -22.21 7.49
C ASP A 34 -2.08 -21.07 8.17
N LEU A 35 -1.00 -20.59 7.56
CA LEU A 35 -0.21 -19.47 8.06
C LEU A 35 -1.00 -18.15 7.98
N LEU A 36 -1.65 -17.88 6.85
CA LEU A 36 -2.51 -16.71 6.66
C LEU A 36 -3.62 -16.65 7.71
N GLN A 37 -4.31 -17.78 7.94
CA GLN A 37 -5.35 -17.86 8.96
C GLN A 37 -4.83 -17.56 10.37
N GLN A 38 -3.62 -18.02 10.71
CA GLN A 38 -2.98 -17.73 11.99
C GLN A 38 -2.61 -16.25 12.11
N MET A 39 -2.04 -15.64 11.05
CA MET A 39 -1.70 -14.21 11.02
C MET A 39 -2.94 -13.33 11.22
N ILE A 40 -4.06 -13.65 10.54
CA ILE A 40 -5.34 -12.94 10.73
C ILE A 40 -5.81 -13.03 12.18
N ARG A 41 -5.77 -14.22 12.78
CA ARG A 41 -6.19 -14.45 14.18
C ARG A 41 -5.33 -13.73 15.21
N ASN A 42 -4.12 -13.38 14.85
CA ASN A 42 -3.22 -12.60 15.72
C ASN A 42 -3.67 -11.13 15.87
N GLN A 43 -4.57 -10.64 15.03
CA GLN A 43 -5.20 -9.31 15.17
C GLN A 43 -4.18 -8.19 15.41
N CYS A 44 -3.20 -8.07 14.56
CA CYS A 44 -2.20 -7.00 14.62
C CYS A 44 -2.79 -5.70 14.06
N VAL A 45 -3.87 -5.20 14.69
CA VAL A 45 -4.60 -4.01 14.26
C VAL A 45 -3.82 -2.75 14.61
N ASN A 46 -3.44 -1.98 13.60
CA ASN A 46 -2.70 -0.74 13.74
C ASN A 46 -3.63 0.47 13.58
N GLU A 47 -3.83 1.19 14.67
CA GLU A 47 -4.65 2.41 14.76
C GLU A 47 -3.80 3.69 14.73
N GLY A 48 -2.50 3.56 14.46
CA GLY A 48 -1.55 4.67 14.51
C GLY A 48 -1.20 5.13 15.93
N THR A 49 -1.51 4.32 16.95
CA THR A 49 -1.15 4.60 18.34
C THR A 49 0.00 3.70 18.80
N PRO A 50 0.81 4.12 19.78
CA PRO A 50 1.93 3.30 20.27
C PRO A 50 1.51 1.93 20.82
N GLU A 51 0.31 1.82 21.35
CA GLU A 51 -0.23 0.61 21.98
C GLU A 51 -0.90 -0.34 20.97
N SER A 52 -1.18 0.13 19.74
CA SER A 52 -1.79 -0.65 18.66
C SER A 52 -0.75 -1.43 17.85
N GLY A 53 -1.17 -2.14 16.81
CA GLY A 53 -0.32 -2.98 15.95
C GLY A 53 -0.06 -4.36 16.57
N GLN A 54 0.78 -4.45 17.59
CA GLN A 54 1.10 -5.72 18.27
C GLN A 54 1.73 -6.76 17.33
N GLU A 55 2.52 -6.32 16.39
CA GLU A 55 3.13 -7.13 15.31
C GLU A 55 4.09 -8.20 15.86
N ASP A 56 4.53 -8.07 17.12
CA ASP A 56 5.30 -9.12 17.81
C ASP A 56 4.61 -10.50 17.75
N ARG A 57 3.27 -10.55 17.71
CA ARG A 57 2.52 -11.80 17.54
C ARG A 57 2.81 -12.47 16.20
N ASN A 58 2.80 -11.70 15.11
CA ASN A 58 3.12 -12.20 13.78
C ASN A 58 4.63 -12.42 13.61
N ALA A 59 5.47 -11.56 14.18
CA ALA A 59 6.93 -11.74 14.16
C ALA A 59 7.36 -13.04 14.84
N ARG A 60 6.76 -13.40 15.98
CA ARG A 60 6.99 -14.70 16.63
C ARG A 60 6.50 -15.87 15.79
N LEU A 61 5.34 -15.76 15.15
CA LEU A 61 4.86 -16.79 14.24
C LEU A 61 5.84 -17.01 13.08
N VAL A 62 6.35 -15.93 12.48
CA VAL A 62 7.40 -15.99 11.43
C VAL A 62 8.68 -16.65 11.97
N ARG A 63 9.14 -16.24 13.15
CA ARG A 63 10.30 -16.86 13.82
C ARG A 63 10.14 -18.37 13.94
N ASP A 64 8.99 -18.81 14.43
CA ASP A 64 8.70 -20.22 14.65
C ASP A 64 8.69 -21.03 13.33
N GLN A 65 8.35 -20.39 12.20
CA GLN A 65 8.45 -20.99 10.86
C GLN A 65 9.89 -21.08 10.35
N LEU A 66 10.79 -20.26 10.85
CA LEU A 66 12.21 -20.21 10.44
C LEU A 66 13.12 -21.00 11.39
N ASP A 67 12.63 -21.30 12.60
CA ASP A 67 13.42 -22.06 13.59
C ASP A 67 13.83 -23.44 13.07
N GLY A 68 15.07 -23.80 13.36
CA GLY A 68 15.65 -25.08 12.91
C GLY A 68 16.06 -25.15 11.44
N LEU A 69 15.91 -24.09 10.64
CA LEU A 69 16.36 -24.06 9.24
C LEU A 69 17.85 -23.79 9.07
N GLY A 70 18.56 -23.43 10.13
CA GLY A 70 20.01 -23.16 10.09
C GLY A 70 20.35 -21.84 9.37
N ILE A 71 19.46 -20.89 9.40
CA ILE A 71 19.68 -19.51 8.94
C ILE A 71 19.55 -18.54 10.11
N ASP A 72 20.27 -17.43 10.01
CA ASP A 72 20.16 -16.35 10.98
C ASP A 72 18.98 -15.44 10.67
N PHE A 73 18.32 -14.96 11.72
CA PHE A 73 17.31 -13.92 11.65
C PHE A 73 17.49 -12.92 12.79
N GLN A 74 17.02 -11.71 12.58
CA GLN A 74 17.06 -10.62 13.54
C GLN A 74 15.64 -10.09 13.77
N MET A 75 15.35 -9.75 15.02
CA MET A 75 14.09 -9.10 15.42
C MET A 75 14.40 -7.69 15.89
N PHE A 76 13.66 -6.71 15.38
CA PHE A 76 13.81 -5.29 15.68
C PHE A 76 12.51 -4.79 16.33
N GLU A 77 12.61 -4.32 17.54
CA GLU A 77 11.49 -3.87 18.37
C GLU A 77 11.76 -2.45 18.89
N PRO A 78 11.57 -1.41 18.04
CA PRO A 78 11.82 -0.02 18.45
C PRO A 78 10.88 0.46 19.57
N GLU A 79 9.68 -0.05 19.61
CA GLU A 79 8.69 0.16 20.66
C GLU A 79 8.10 -1.18 21.09
N PRO A 80 7.62 -1.33 22.32
CA PRO A 80 7.09 -2.60 22.82
C PRO A 80 6.00 -3.20 21.91
N ASN A 81 6.19 -4.46 21.52
CA ASN A 81 5.34 -5.24 20.62
C ASN A 81 5.24 -4.74 19.16
N ARG A 82 6.03 -3.72 18.76
CA ARG A 82 6.12 -3.22 17.39
C ARG A 82 7.32 -3.86 16.70
N THR A 83 7.23 -5.16 16.40
CA THR A 83 8.37 -6.00 16.03
C THR A 83 8.39 -6.32 14.55
N SER A 84 9.49 -5.99 13.89
CA SER A 84 9.86 -6.47 12.56
C SER A 84 10.83 -7.66 12.66
N LEU A 85 10.79 -8.59 11.69
CA LEU A 85 11.73 -9.71 11.61
C LEU A 85 12.38 -9.73 10.22
N ILE A 86 13.71 -9.88 10.21
CA ILE A 86 14.51 -10.00 8.98
C ILE A 86 15.31 -11.30 9.03
N ALA A 87 15.20 -12.09 7.96
CA ALA A 87 15.99 -13.29 7.76
C ALA A 87 16.75 -13.21 6.43
N ARG A 88 18.01 -13.63 6.40
CA ARG A 88 18.85 -13.61 5.19
C ARG A 88 19.34 -15.02 4.87
N TYR A 89 19.11 -15.43 3.63
CA TYR A 89 19.71 -16.61 3.03
C TYR A 89 20.81 -16.16 2.06
N GLU A 90 22.05 -16.27 2.52
CA GLU A 90 23.22 -15.77 1.78
C GLU A 90 23.39 -16.45 0.42
N GLY A 91 23.72 -15.68 -0.59
CA GLY A 91 24.09 -16.14 -1.91
C GLY A 91 25.49 -16.73 -1.96
N THR A 92 25.93 -17.12 -3.16
CA THR A 92 27.28 -17.66 -3.40
C THR A 92 28.24 -16.64 -3.99
N ASP A 93 27.73 -15.50 -4.47
CA ASP A 93 28.49 -14.39 -5.07
C ASP A 93 28.01 -13.06 -4.47
N PRO A 94 28.84 -12.37 -3.68
CA PRO A 94 28.47 -11.11 -3.04
C PRO A 94 28.26 -9.94 -4.03
N ASN A 95 28.63 -10.12 -5.31
CA ASN A 95 28.39 -9.13 -6.37
C ASN A 95 27.14 -9.43 -7.20
N ALA A 96 26.50 -10.56 -6.96
CA ALA A 96 25.25 -10.89 -7.66
C ALA A 96 24.07 -10.09 -7.06
N PRO A 97 23.07 -9.72 -7.89
CA PRO A 97 21.91 -9.00 -7.40
C PRO A 97 21.15 -9.76 -6.32
N SER A 98 20.80 -9.05 -5.27
CA SER A 98 20.04 -9.55 -4.11
C SER A 98 18.55 -9.21 -4.24
N LEU A 99 17.71 -10.03 -3.60
CA LEU A 99 16.24 -9.89 -3.60
C LEU A 99 15.73 -9.85 -2.15
N CYS A 100 14.97 -8.82 -1.82
CA CYS A 100 14.19 -8.75 -0.59
C CYS A 100 12.71 -9.08 -0.89
N LEU A 101 12.17 -10.01 -0.13
CA LEU A 101 10.74 -10.34 -0.06
C LEU A 101 10.18 -9.61 1.16
N MET A 102 9.50 -8.49 0.97
CA MET A 102 9.01 -7.63 2.05
C MET A 102 7.48 -7.67 2.13
N GLY A 103 6.94 -7.96 3.30
CA GLY A 103 5.52 -7.92 3.55
C GLY A 103 5.20 -7.41 4.94
N HIS A 104 4.19 -6.53 5.05
CA HIS A 104 3.78 -6.04 6.37
C HIS A 104 2.94 -7.06 7.13
N THR A 105 2.90 -6.88 8.46
CA THR A 105 2.30 -7.82 9.40
C THR A 105 1.20 -7.21 10.24
N ASP A 106 1.00 -5.91 10.15
CA ASP A 106 -0.14 -5.17 10.70
C ASP A 106 -1.31 -5.10 9.71
N VAL A 107 -2.45 -4.66 10.19
CA VAL A 107 -3.69 -4.51 9.42
C VAL A 107 -4.48 -3.30 9.91
N VAL A 108 -5.26 -2.66 9.04
CA VAL A 108 -6.14 -1.54 9.43
C VAL A 108 -7.30 -2.00 10.32
N PRO A 109 -7.92 -1.08 11.12
CA PRO A 109 -9.12 -1.34 11.90
C PRO A 109 -10.30 -1.83 11.06
N VAL A 110 -11.29 -2.38 11.71
CA VAL A 110 -12.55 -2.82 11.11
C VAL A 110 -13.72 -2.04 11.68
N SER A 111 -14.73 -1.80 10.84
CA SER A 111 -16.08 -1.40 11.28
C SER A 111 -16.92 -2.67 11.36
N PRO A 112 -17.31 -3.13 12.56
CA PRO A 112 -17.95 -4.45 12.73
C PRO A 112 -19.23 -4.61 11.89
N GLU A 113 -19.97 -3.54 11.66
CA GLU A 113 -21.24 -3.55 10.94
C GLU A 113 -21.10 -3.89 9.44
N GLY A 114 -19.88 -3.93 8.91
CA GLY A 114 -19.61 -4.23 7.51
C GLY A 114 -19.19 -5.68 7.23
N TRP A 115 -19.24 -6.58 8.22
CA TRP A 115 -18.73 -7.94 8.12
C TRP A 115 -19.81 -8.99 8.35
N ASP A 116 -19.93 -9.94 7.42
CA ASP A 116 -20.88 -11.05 7.52
C ASP A 116 -20.37 -12.18 8.45
N ASN A 117 -19.04 -12.31 8.59
CA ASN A 117 -18.37 -13.26 9.49
C ASN A 117 -17.35 -12.50 10.35
N ASP A 118 -16.77 -13.18 11.34
CA ASP A 118 -15.71 -12.59 12.19
C ASP A 118 -14.53 -12.10 11.33
N PRO A 119 -14.24 -10.79 11.32
CA PRO A 119 -13.15 -10.23 10.55
C PRO A 119 -11.76 -10.75 10.97
N PHE A 120 -11.65 -11.32 12.15
CA PHE A 120 -10.41 -11.90 12.66
C PHE A 120 -10.47 -13.42 12.87
N GLY A 121 -11.55 -14.07 12.41
CA GLY A 121 -11.70 -15.53 12.47
C GLY A 121 -10.71 -16.29 11.61
N GLY A 122 -10.28 -15.69 10.49
CA GLY A 122 -9.44 -16.34 9.50
C GLY A 122 -10.11 -17.63 8.99
N GLU A 123 -11.42 -17.59 8.73
CA GLU A 123 -12.19 -18.76 8.35
C GLU A 123 -11.95 -19.10 6.88
N LEU A 124 -11.91 -20.42 6.60
CA LEU A 124 -11.95 -20.90 5.22
C LEU A 124 -13.44 -21.12 4.86
N ILE A 125 -13.97 -20.27 4.01
CA ILE A 125 -15.34 -20.32 3.55
C ILE A 125 -15.41 -20.84 2.10
N THR A 126 -16.59 -21.21 1.65
CA THR A 126 -16.83 -21.56 0.24
C THR A 126 -17.74 -20.50 -0.37
N SER A 127 -17.25 -19.81 -1.39
CA SER A 127 -18.00 -18.79 -2.13
C SER A 127 -19.17 -19.41 -2.92
N ALA A 128 -20.04 -18.56 -3.45
CA ALA A 128 -21.24 -19.00 -4.18
C ALA A 128 -20.94 -19.83 -5.43
N ASP A 129 -19.77 -19.69 -6.03
CA ASP A 129 -19.29 -20.47 -7.18
C ASP A 129 -18.55 -21.75 -6.78
N GLY A 130 -18.42 -22.03 -5.48
CA GLY A 130 -17.74 -23.21 -4.94
C GLY A 130 -16.24 -23.04 -4.70
N THR A 131 -15.69 -21.82 -4.86
CA THR A 131 -14.27 -21.54 -4.63
C THR A 131 -13.98 -21.41 -3.13
N PRO A 132 -12.94 -22.07 -2.58
CA PRO A 132 -12.52 -21.85 -1.22
C PRO A 132 -11.83 -20.49 -1.07
N GLU A 133 -12.23 -19.71 -0.04
CA GLU A 133 -11.72 -18.37 0.23
C GLU A 133 -11.35 -18.25 1.70
N VAL A 134 -10.24 -17.56 2.01
CA VAL A 134 -9.90 -17.17 3.38
C VAL A 134 -10.58 -15.84 3.68
N TRP A 135 -11.44 -15.84 4.71
CA TRP A 135 -12.16 -14.65 5.15
C TRP A 135 -11.45 -13.99 6.32
N GLY A 136 -11.21 -12.69 6.19
CA GLY A 136 -10.67 -11.90 7.30
C GLY A 136 -10.01 -10.60 6.89
N ARG A 137 -9.80 -9.71 7.87
CA ARG A 137 -9.01 -8.50 7.73
C ARG A 137 -7.55 -8.92 7.49
N GLY A 138 -6.90 -8.32 6.48
CA GLY A 138 -5.55 -8.68 6.06
C GLY A 138 -5.48 -9.87 5.09
N ALA A 139 -6.62 -10.54 4.77
CA ALA A 139 -6.64 -11.66 3.83
C ALA A 139 -6.22 -11.26 2.40
N VAL A 140 -6.26 -9.97 2.06
CA VAL A 140 -5.85 -9.43 0.75
C VAL A 140 -4.73 -8.39 0.92
N ASP A 141 -4.78 -7.59 1.96
CA ASP A 141 -3.85 -6.52 2.27
C ASP A 141 -3.24 -6.76 3.66
N MET A 142 -1.98 -7.20 3.68
CA MET A 142 -1.28 -8.01 2.67
C MET A 142 -0.79 -9.34 3.26
N LEU A 143 -1.47 -9.86 4.33
CA LEU A 143 -1.00 -11.08 5.02
C LEU A 143 -0.97 -12.31 4.08
N ASN A 144 -1.77 -12.34 3.00
CA ASN A 144 -1.72 -13.37 1.98
C ASN A 144 -0.37 -13.37 1.24
N VAL A 145 0.13 -12.19 0.88
CA VAL A 145 1.43 -12.05 0.22
C VAL A 145 2.55 -12.31 1.22
N THR A 146 2.46 -11.74 2.44
CA THR A 146 3.41 -11.98 3.52
C THR A 146 3.57 -13.46 3.84
N SER A 147 2.46 -14.19 3.99
CA SER A 147 2.49 -15.65 4.26
C SER A 147 3.03 -16.45 3.08
N SER A 148 2.64 -16.13 1.84
CA SER A 148 3.11 -16.84 0.65
C SER A 148 4.62 -16.64 0.41
N MET A 149 5.12 -15.41 0.62
CA MET A 149 6.54 -15.12 0.55
C MET A 149 7.34 -15.87 1.62
N LEU A 150 6.81 -15.99 2.86
CA LEU A 150 7.46 -16.75 3.92
C LEU A 150 7.55 -18.24 3.57
N VAL A 151 6.46 -18.83 3.08
CA VAL A 151 6.45 -20.24 2.68
C VAL A 151 7.43 -20.48 1.53
N ALA A 152 7.46 -19.59 0.53
CA ALA A 152 8.40 -19.66 -0.58
C ALA A 152 9.87 -19.53 -0.11
N PHE A 153 10.16 -18.55 0.74
CA PHE A 153 11.48 -18.35 1.34
C PHE A 153 11.95 -19.58 2.13
N ARG A 154 11.08 -20.10 2.98
CA ARG A 154 11.34 -21.31 3.77
C ARG A 154 11.63 -22.52 2.89
N GLU A 155 10.89 -22.70 1.79
CA GLU A 155 11.11 -23.79 0.85
C GLU A 155 12.43 -23.65 0.10
N ILE A 156 12.80 -22.43 -0.30
CA ILE A 156 14.12 -22.14 -0.87
C ILE A 156 15.23 -22.57 0.08
N VAL A 157 15.14 -22.20 1.35
CA VAL A 157 16.14 -22.58 2.38
C VAL A 157 16.17 -24.10 2.57
N ARG A 158 15.01 -24.76 2.70
CA ARG A 158 14.90 -26.21 2.87
C ARG A 158 15.47 -26.99 1.70
N SER A 159 15.38 -26.46 0.49
CA SER A 159 15.94 -27.09 -0.70
C SER A 159 17.47 -27.19 -0.66
N GLY A 160 18.13 -26.40 0.18
CA GLY A 160 19.59 -26.27 0.23
C GLY A 160 20.22 -25.66 -1.02
N LYS A 161 19.41 -25.26 -2.00
CA LYS A 161 19.90 -24.64 -3.23
C LYS A 161 20.37 -23.23 -2.95
N ARG A 162 21.66 -22.98 -3.19
CA ARG A 162 22.22 -21.63 -3.09
C ARG A 162 22.11 -20.90 -4.42
N TYR A 163 21.56 -19.69 -4.37
CA TYR A 163 21.47 -18.79 -5.51
C TYR A 163 22.69 -17.88 -5.56
N PRO A 164 22.99 -17.21 -6.69
CA PRO A 164 24.11 -16.28 -6.75
C PRO A 164 23.98 -15.14 -5.74
N GLY A 165 22.88 -14.41 -5.74
CA GLY A 165 22.63 -13.30 -4.81
C GLY A 165 21.88 -13.73 -3.56
N ASP A 166 21.90 -12.87 -2.55
CA ASP A 166 21.17 -13.06 -1.30
C ASP A 166 19.66 -13.03 -1.52
N ILE A 167 18.93 -13.82 -0.74
CA ILE A 167 17.48 -13.71 -0.61
C ILE A 167 17.17 -13.30 0.83
N ILE A 168 16.47 -12.18 0.98
CA ILE A 168 16.09 -11.63 2.28
C ILE A 168 14.57 -11.79 2.41
N TYR A 169 14.11 -12.23 3.57
CA TYR A 169 12.69 -12.14 3.96
C TYR A 169 12.54 -11.08 5.05
N PHE A 170 11.65 -10.13 4.83
CA PHE A 170 11.43 -9.01 5.73
C PHE A 170 9.93 -8.92 6.08
N ALA A 171 9.57 -9.40 7.29
CA ALA A 171 8.27 -9.19 7.90
C ALA A 171 8.31 -7.84 8.61
N VAL A 172 7.67 -6.82 8.04
CA VAL A 172 7.77 -5.43 8.50
C VAL A 172 6.55 -5.05 9.34
N ALA A 173 6.76 -4.28 10.40
CA ALA A 173 5.74 -3.68 11.22
C ALA A 173 5.35 -2.29 10.73
N ASP A 174 4.18 -1.79 11.16
CA ASP A 174 3.79 -0.36 11.12
C ASP A 174 3.54 0.22 9.72
N GLU A 175 3.29 -0.60 8.69
CA GLU A 175 3.06 -0.09 7.34
C GLU A 175 1.77 0.74 7.30
N GLU A 176 0.68 0.24 7.87
CA GLU A 176 -0.66 0.83 7.86
C GLU A 176 -0.77 2.18 8.62
N ALA A 177 0.28 2.55 9.36
CA ALA A 177 0.39 3.84 10.04
C ALA A 177 1.61 4.67 9.56
N GLY A 178 2.16 4.35 8.40
CA GLY A 178 3.22 5.13 7.74
C GLY A 178 4.64 4.62 7.96
N GLY A 179 4.84 3.44 8.54
CA GLY A 179 6.08 2.69 8.56
C GLY A 179 7.21 3.28 9.42
N VAL A 180 6.90 4.20 10.33
CA VAL A 180 7.91 4.89 11.15
C VAL A 180 8.64 3.92 12.08
N LEU A 181 7.88 2.99 12.71
CA LEU A 181 8.41 1.97 13.61
C LEU A 181 8.84 0.69 12.88
N GLY A 182 8.56 0.60 11.58
CA GLY A 182 8.92 -0.52 10.71
C GLY A 182 10.05 -0.16 9.75
N ALA A 183 9.71 -0.05 8.47
CA ALA A 183 10.69 0.14 7.40
C ALA A 183 11.60 1.36 7.60
N LYS A 184 11.04 2.51 8.03
CA LYS A 184 11.83 3.73 8.27
C LYS A 184 12.85 3.52 9.38
N HIS A 185 12.44 2.91 10.50
CA HIS A 185 13.35 2.62 11.60
C HIS A 185 14.54 1.77 11.13
N ILE A 186 14.28 0.71 10.35
CA ILE A 186 15.33 -0.19 9.84
C ILE A 186 16.24 0.55 8.85
N ILE A 187 15.69 1.38 7.95
CA ILE A 187 16.48 2.17 6.99
C ILE A 187 17.44 3.11 7.71
N GLU A 188 16.98 3.76 8.78
CA GLU A 188 17.77 4.77 9.51
C GLU A 188 18.82 4.15 10.45
N ASN A 189 18.57 2.95 11.00
CA ASN A 189 19.40 2.37 12.06
C ASN A 189 20.13 1.08 11.66
N ASP A 190 19.56 0.28 10.75
CA ASP A 190 20.02 -1.07 10.43
C ASP A 190 19.96 -1.38 8.92
N TRP A 191 20.25 -0.38 8.07
CA TRP A 191 20.15 -0.47 6.61
C TRP A 191 20.78 -1.73 6.02
N ASP A 192 21.94 -2.17 6.53
CA ASP A 192 22.62 -3.35 6.02
C ASP A 192 21.83 -4.66 6.20
N ALA A 193 20.86 -4.69 7.12
CA ALA A 193 20.01 -5.86 7.32
C ALA A 193 19.05 -6.09 6.14
N ILE A 194 18.58 -5.01 5.49
CA ILE A 194 17.60 -5.08 4.39
C ILE A 194 18.13 -4.64 3.03
N LYS A 195 19.34 -4.06 2.99
CA LYS A 195 19.94 -3.59 1.73
C LYS A 195 19.89 -4.68 0.66
N SER A 196 19.25 -4.35 -0.46
CA SER A 196 19.04 -5.26 -1.58
C SER A 196 18.95 -4.49 -2.90
N ASP A 197 19.19 -5.18 -4.02
CA ASP A 197 19.08 -4.60 -5.36
C ASP A 197 17.63 -4.55 -5.86
N TYR A 198 16.82 -5.53 -5.41
CA TYR A 198 15.40 -5.63 -5.76
C TYR A 198 14.57 -5.89 -4.51
N VAL A 199 13.38 -5.31 -4.48
CA VAL A 199 12.37 -5.57 -3.46
C VAL A 199 11.10 -6.05 -4.14
N LEU A 200 10.56 -7.16 -3.67
CA LEU A 200 9.24 -7.65 -4.03
C LEU A 200 8.34 -7.45 -2.82
N THR A 201 7.27 -6.68 -3.01
CA THR A 201 6.31 -6.35 -1.96
C THR A 201 4.88 -6.42 -2.49
N GLU A 202 3.93 -5.81 -1.80
CA GLU A 202 2.57 -5.67 -2.29
C GLU A 202 2.49 -4.76 -3.52
N TYR A 203 1.34 -4.76 -4.18
CA TYR A 203 1.05 -4.02 -5.41
C TYR A 203 1.90 -4.43 -6.62
N GLY A 204 1.23 -4.92 -7.62
CA GLY A 204 1.83 -5.35 -8.87
C GLY A 204 1.39 -6.76 -9.25
N GLY A 205 1.94 -7.25 -10.34
CA GLY A 205 1.66 -8.61 -10.79
C GLY A 205 0.21 -8.83 -11.27
N THR A 206 -0.57 -7.77 -11.55
CA THR A 206 -1.93 -7.93 -12.08
C THR A 206 -1.88 -8.56 -13.47
N PRO A 207 -2.42 -9.77 -13.65
CA PRO A 207 -2.43 -10.40 -14.96
C PRO A 207 -3.46 -9.74 -15.86
N SER A 208 -3.08 -9.48 -17.09
CA SER A 208 -3.97 -9.13 -18.21
C SER A 208 -3.98 -10.29 -19.19
N PHE A 209 -5.15 -10.86 -19.43
CA PHE A 209 -5.33 -11.98 -20.36
C PHE A 209 -5.75 -11.41 -21.71
N THR A 210 -4.93 -11.66 -22.75
CA THR A 210 -5.20 -11.29 -24.12
C THR A 210 -5.17 -12.51 -25.01
N ASP A 211 -5.66 -12.40 -26.25
CA ASP A 211 -5.60 -13.48 -27.25
C ASP A 211 -4.16 -13.93 -27.55
N ASP A 212 -3.18 -13.05 -27.36
CA ASP A 212 -1.75 -13.30 -27.56
C ASP A 212 -1.05 -13.91 -26.34
N GLY A 213 -1.75 -14.06 -25.20
CA GLY A 213 -1.21 -14.66 -23.98
C GLY A 213 -1.49 -13.82 -22.71
N THR A 214 -0.75 -14.12 -21.65
CA THR A 214 -0.86 -13.41 -20.37
C THR A 214 0.28 -12.40 -20.23
N THR A 215 -0.10 -11.14 -20.05
CA THR A 215 0.83 -10.06 -19.68
C THR A 215 0.69 -9.76 -18.20
N VAL A 216 1.79 -9.55 -17.50
CA VAL A 216 1.81 -9.15 -16.10
C VAL A 216 2.35 -7.73 -16.01
N LEU A 217 1.54 -6.83 -15.43
CA LEU A 217 1.97 -5.44 -15.19
C LEU A 217 2.82 -5.39 -13.92
N LEU A 218 4.05 -4.91 -14.06
CA LEU A 218 4.93 -4.65 -12.93
C LEU A 218 4.84 -3.18 -12.53
N THR A 219 4.65 -2.92 -11.25
CA THR A 219 4.73 -1.56 -10.69
C THR A 219 6.20 -1.16 -10.61
N ASN A 220 6.56 -0.03 -11.21
CA ASN A 220 7.93 0.50 -11.24
C ASN A 220 8.07 1.85 -10.53
N GLY A 221 7.00 2.32 -9.90
CA GLY A 221 6.97 3.54 -9.10
C GLY A 221 5.61 3.72 -8.43
N GLU A 222 5.63 4.32 -7.25
CA GLU A 222 4.46 4.56 -6.43
C GLU A 222 4.38 6.02 -6.01
N LYS A 223 3.15 6.53 -5.86
CA LYS A 223 2.92 7.84 -5.26
C LYS A 223 3.15 7.76 -3.75
N ARG A 224 3.83 8.77 -3.23
CA ARG A 224 4.03 8.91 -1.79
C ARG A 224 2.94 9.78 -1.18
N GLY A 225 2.50 9.45 0.04
CA GLY A 225 1.66 10.31 0.86
C GLY A 225 2.44 11.52 1.37
N ALA A 226 1.84 12.71 1.25
CA ALA A 226 2.34 13.98 1.78
C ALA A 226 1.18 14.69 2.50
N PHE A 227 0.59 14.02 3.49
CA PHE A 227 -0.56 14.50 4.23
C PHE A 227 -0.28 15.85 4.90
N ARG A 228 -1.29 16.73 4.93
CA ARG A 228 -1.19 18.01 5.64
C ARG A 228 -2.39 18.23 6.55
N HIS A 229 -2.09 18.72 7.73
CA HIS A 229 -3.06 19.27 8.67
C HIS A 229 -2.94 20.81 8.61
N LEU A 230 -4.00 21.46 8.21
CA LEU A 230 -4.09 22.92 8.14
C LEU A 230 -4.87 23.42 9.34
N GLU A 231 -4.22 24.16 10.21
CA GLU A 231 -4.83 24.90 11.30
C GLU A 231 -5.18 26.29 10.81
N ILE A 232 -6.47 26.64 10.81
CA ILE A 232 -6.98 27.87 10.26
C ILE A 232 -7.53 28.74 11.40
N ALA A 233 -6.86 29.83 11.64
CA ALA A 233 -7.23 30.78 12.71
C ALA A 233 -8.25 31.80 12.21
N GLY A 234 -9.13 32.21 13.13
CA GLY A 234 -10.11 33.28 12.98
C GLY A 234 -10.25 34.08 14.26
N SER A 235 -11.38 34.79 14.40
CA SER A 235 -11.72 35.54 15.62
C SER A 235 -13.12 35.20 16.08
N PRO A 236 -13.30 34.88 17.38
CA PRO A 236 -14.60 34.50 17.89
C PRO A 236 -15.57 35.69 17.87
N GLY A 237 -16.86 35.40 17.70
CA GLY A 237 -17.90 36.42 17.67
C GLY A 237 -19.29 35.86 17.92
N HIS A 238 -20.26 36.76 18.07
CA HIS A 238 -21.64 36.34 18.23
C HIS A 238 -22.31 36.11 16.85
N GLY A 239 -22.91 34.94 16.62
CA GLY A 239 -23.47 34.55 15.34
C GLY A 239 -24.52 35.45 14.75
N SER A 240 -25.23 36.27 15.59
CA SER A 240 -26.20 37.27 15.10
C SER A 240 -25.55 38.55 14.57
N MET A 241 -24.25 38.74 14.70
CA MET A 241 -23.49 39.92 14.25
C MET A 241 -22.31 39.54 13.36
N PRO A 242 -22.54 38.86 12.22
CA PRO A 242 -21.45 38.28 11.40
C PRO A 242 -20.70 39.30 10.54
N TYR A 243 -21.16 40.53 10.47
CA TYR A 243 -20.56 41.56 9.62
C TYR A 243 -19.15 41.90 10.08
N GLY A 244 -18.15 41.74 9.18
CA GLY A 244 -16.74 42.05 9.44
C GLY A 244 -16.07 41.07 10.39
N THR A 245 -16.64 39.92 10.69
CA THR A 245 -15.98 38.87 11.50
C THR A 245 -14.97 38.10 10.68
N ASP A 246 -13.89 37.70 11.35
CA ASP A 246 -12.87 36.79 10.80
C ASP A 246 -13.22 35.34 11.15
N ASN A 247 -14.03 34.70 10.32
CA ASN A 247 -14.60 33.38 10.56
C ASN A 247 -13.70 32.28 9.98
N ALA A 248 -13.14 31.43 10.84
CA ALA A 248 -12.25 30.34 10.45
C ALA A 248 -12.93 29.31 9.53
N LEU A 249 -14.21 28.99 9.76
CA LEU A 249 -14.96 28.06 8.91
C LEU A 249 -15.15 28.61 7.49
N ILE A 250 -15.38 29.91 7.33
CA ILE A 250 -15.49 30.53 5.99
C ILE A 250 -14.14 30.47 5.26
N LYS A 251 -13.02 30.70 5.96
CA LYS A 251 -11.68 30.55 5.38
C LYS A 251 -11.44 29.10 4.93
N ALA A 252 -11.72 28.13 5.78
CA ALA A 252 -11.61 26.72 5.45
C ALA A 252 -12.44 26.33 4.22
N ALA A 253 -13.69 26.75 4.18
CA ALA A 253 -14.58 26.51 3.04
C ALA A 253 -14.04 27.11 1.72
N LYS A 254 -13.41 28.30 1.77
CA LYS A 254 -12.76 28.91 0.61
C LYS A 254 -11.55 28.10 0.14
N ILE A 255 -10.72 27.60 1.07
CA ILE A 255 -9.56 26.74 0.74
C ILE A 255 -10.04 25.46 0.06
N VAL A 256 -11.08 24.79 0.62
CA VAL A 256 -11.67 23.58 0.03
C VAL A 256 -12.22 23.84 -1.38
N ALA A 257 -12.93 24.96 -1.58
CA ALA A 257 -13.46 25.35 -2.89
C ALA A 257 -12.33 25.60 -3.91
N ARG A 258 -11.28 26.33 -3.53
CA ARG A 258 -10.12 26.58 -4.37
C ARG A 258 -9.38 25.28 -4.71
N MET A 259 -9.27 24.36 -3.75
CA MET A 259 -8.65 23.05 -3.96
C MET A 259 -9.40 22.23 -5.00
N ALA A 260 -10.73 22.29 -4.99
CA ALA A 260 -11.56 21.59 -5.98
C ALA A 260 -11.46 22.18 -7.40
N GLU A 261 -11.07 23.45 -7.53
CA GLU A 261 -10.92 24.17 -8.79
C GLU A 261 -9.46 24.25 -9.25
N TYR A 262 -8.52 23.75 -8.43
CA TYR A 262 -7.10 23.88 -8.73
C TYR A 262 -6.64 22.83 -9.74
N GLU A 263 -6.13 23.32 -10.87
CA GLU A 263 -5.63 22.47 -11.96
C GLU A 263 -4.13 22.31 -11.85
N ILE A 264 -3.68 21.07 -11.94
CA ILE A 264 -2.25 20.70 -11.99
C ILE A 264 -1.97 20.17 -13.38
N ALA A 265 -0.95 20.71 -14.03
CA ALA A 265 -0.55 20.22 -15.36
C ALA A 265 -0.11 18.74 -15.29
N PRO A 266 -0.61 17.89 -16.18
CA PRO A 266 -0.22 16.48 -16.20
C PRO A 266 1.24 16.33 -16.57
N ARG A 267 1.95 15.46 -15.83
CA ARG A 267 3.33 15.09 -16.09
C ARG A 267 3.37 13.83 -16.97
N ILE A 268 3.67 14.01 -18.24
CA ILE A 268 3.78 12.93 -19.23
C ILE A 268 5.25 12.49 -19.33
N ASP A 269 5.75 11.91 -18.25
CA ASP A 269 7.11 11.35 -18.19
C ASP A 269 7.19 9.92 -18.79
N GLU A 270 8.35 9.30 -18.73
CA GLU A 270 8.54 7.96 -19.31
C GLU A 270 7.76 6.89 -18.53
N MET A 271 7.62 7.02 -17.21
CA MET A 271 6.82 6.08 -16.40
C MET A 271 5.34 6.10 -16.82
N PHE A 272 4.77 7.28 -17.03
CA PHE A 272 3.40 7.41 -17.52
C PHE A 272 3.25 6.89 -18.94
N ARG A 273 4.22 7.19 -19.83
CA ARG A 273 4.24 6.66 -21.21
C ARG A 273 4.26 5.13 -21.23
N ASP A 274 5.10 4.53 -20.42
CA ASP A 274 5.19 3.06 -20.32
C ASP A 274 3.90 2.46 -19.76
N ARG A 275 3.27 3.12 -18.78
CA ARG A 275 1.96 2.73 -18.27
C ARG A 275 0.89 2.71 -19.36
N VAL A 276 0.77 3.79 -20.13
CA VAL A 276 -0.21 3.91 -21.22
C VAL A 276 0.04 2.86 -22.29
N ARG A 277 1.29 2.65 -22.70
CA ARG A 277 1.67 1.61 -23.68
C ARG A 277 1.35 0.20 -23.20
N ALA A 278 1.65 -0.08 -21.93
CA ALA A 278 1.41 -1.40 -21.34
C ALA A 278 -0.09 -1.76 -21.27
N LEU A 279 -0.97 -0.77 -21.22
CA LEU A 279 -2.43 -0.97 -21.22
C LEU A 279 -3.01 -1.30 -22.60
N GLY A 280 -2.25 -1.09 -23.70
CA GLY A 280 -2.60 -1.54 -25.03
C GLY A 280 -3.81 -0.84 -25.66
N PHE A 281 -3.94 0.47 -25.47
CA PHE A 281 -4.97 1.28 -26.13
C PHE A 281 -4.78 1.32 -27.66
N ASP A 282 -5.85 1.66 -28.37
CA ASP A 282 -5.71 2.01 -29.79
C ASP A 282 -4.85 3.27 -29.99
N ALA A 283 -4.29 3.42 -31.18
CA ALA A 283 -3.30 4.47 -31.48
C ALA A 283 -3.83 5.90 -31.29
N ASP A 284 -5.12 6.15 -31.44
CA ASP A 284 -5.70 7.48 -31.23
C ASP A 284 -5.86 7.77 -29.74
N THR A 285 -6.39 6.84 -28.98
CA THR A 285 -6.52 6.93 -27.53
C THR A 285 -5.13 7.08 -26.86
N GLU A 286 -4.14 6.24 -27.24
CA GLU A 286 -2.77 6.38 -26.75
C GLU A 286 -2.20 7.76 -27.02
N ARG A 287 -2.32 8.26 -28.25
CA ARG A 287 -1.81 9.58 -28.64
C ARG A 287 -2.43 10.70 -27.80
N ARG A 288 -3.74 10.66 -27.56
CA ARG A 288 -4.48 11.66 -26.76
C ARG A 288 -4.11 11.61 -25.27
N LEU A 289 -3.96 10.40 -24.71
CA LEU A 289 -3.51 10.21 -23.32
C LEU A 289 -2.07 10.71 -23.09
N LEU A 290 -1.24 10.72 -24.12
CA LEU A 290 0.15 11.20 -24.06
C LEU A 290 0.32 12.67 -24.44
N ASP A 291 -0.78 13.37 -24.69
CA ASP A 291 -0.81 14.81 -25.02
C ASP A 291 -1.44 15.60 -23.87
N PRO A 292 -0.68 16.48 -23.17
CA PRO A 292 -1.23 17.27 -22.06
C PRO A 292 -2.44 18.13 -22.44
N ALA A 293 -2.61 18.48 -23.72
CA ALA A 293 -3.77 19.27 -24.17
C ALA A 293 -5.03 18.43 -24.42
N HIS A 294 -4.94 17.11 -24.47
CA HIS A 294 -6.04 16.21 -24.83
C HIS A 294 -6.30 15.09 -23.83
N ILE A 295 -5.44 14.99 -22.80
CA ILE A 295 -5.54 13.89 -21.82
C ILE A 295 -6.87 13.86 -21.08
N ASP A 296 -7.39 15.01 -20.66
CA ASP A 296 -8.65 15.09 -19.89
C ASP A 296 -9.84 14.61 -20.73
N ASP A 297 -9.89 14.99 -22.02
CA ASP A 297 -10.89 14.51 -22.96
C ASP A 297 -10.78 13.00 -23.16
N ALA A 298 -9.55 12.46 -23.27
CA ALA A 298 -9.32 11.03 -23.41
C ALA A 298 -9.73 10.26 -22.15
N LEU A 299 -9.40 10.77 -20.97
CA LEU A 299 -9.80 10.19 -19.70
C LEU A 299 -11.31 10.15 -19.50
N ALA A 300 -12.02 11.19 -19.94
CA ALA A 300 -13.48 11.26 -19.84
C ALA A 300 -14.21 10.18 -20.66
N GLU A 301 -13.58 9.62 -21.68
CA GLU A 301 -14.11 8.55 -22.53
C GLU A 301 -13.86 7.14 -21.96
N LEU A 302 -12.98 7.02 -20.95
CA LEU A 302 -12.61 5.74 -20.34
C LEU A 302 -13.58 5.33 -19.21
N PRO A 303 -13.64 4.02 -18.89
CA PRO A 303 -14.30 3.58 -17.66
C PRO A 303 -13.73 4.32 -16.45
N MET A 304 -14.59 4.80 -15.54
CA MET A 304 -14.24 5.69 -14.43
C MET A 304 -13.07 5.17 -13.57
N GLY A 305 -13.01 3.87 -13.30
CA GLY A 305 -11.91 3.28 -12.51
C GLY A 305 -10.56 3.41 -13.21
N MET A 306 -10.53 3.21 -14.53
CA MET A 306 -9.33 3.36 -15.36
C MET A 306 -8.94 4.84 -15.51
N ALA A 307 -9.91 5.71 -15.73
CA ALA A 307 -9.69 7.16 -15.81
C ALA A 307 -9.06 7.70 -14.51
N ARG A 308 -9.62 7.34 -13.33
CA ARG A 308 -9.08 7.72 -12.03
C ARG A 308 -7.65 7.21 -11.81
N ASN A 309 -7.38 5.98 -12.21
CA ASN A 309 -6.04 5.40 -12.09
C ASN A 309 -5.04 6.14 -12.96
N LEU A 310 -5.33 6.34 -14.25
CA LEU A 310 -4.43 7.05 -15.17
C LEU A 310 -4.24 8.51 -14.76
N HIS A 311 -5.30 9.23 -14.42
CA HIS A 311 -5.20 10.60 -13.89
C HIS A 311 -4.28 10.65 -12.66
N SER A 312 -4.46 9.72 -11.74
CA SER A 312 -3.61 9.62 -10.56
C SER A 312 -2.13 9.34 -10.90
N CYS A 313 -1.83 8.64 -11.99
CA CYS A 313 -0.45 8.33 -12.39
C CYS A 313 0.30 9.51 -13.05
N CYS A 314 -0.38 10.56 -13.45
CA CYS A 314 0.24 11.71 -14.13
C CYS A 314 0.10 13.04 -13.41
N GLN A 315 -0.57 13.09 -12.26
CA GLN A 315 -0.75 14.33 -11.50
C GLN A 315 -0.61 14.10 -10.00
N MET A 316 -0.06 15.10 -9.30
CA MET A 316 -0.22 15.22 -7.85
C MET A 316 -1.71 15.38 -7.52
N SER A 317 -2.17 14.84 -6.43
CA SER A 317 -3.58 14.94 -6.04
C SER A 317 -3.75 15.53 -4.65
N PHE A 318 -4.83 16.31 -4.49
CA PHE A 318 -5.22 16.93 -3.24
C PHE A 318 -6.66 16.53 -2.91
N SER A 319 -6.87 15.92 -1.76
CA SER A 319 -8.18 15.50 -1.30
C SER A 319 -8.45 16.03 0.11
N PRO A 320 -9.32 17.05 0.27
CA PRO A 320 -9.71 17.55 1.59
C PRO A 320 -10.74 16.59 2.20
N ASN A 321 -10.32 15.74 3.14
CA ASN A 321 -11.14 14.62 3.61
C ASN A 321 -11.81 14.86 4.96
N VAL A 322 -11.24 15.72 5.83
CA VAL A 322 -11.81 16.02 7.15
C VAL A 322 -11.75 17.52 7.39
N LEU A 323 -12.88 18.10 7.77
CA LEU A 323 -12.98 19.49 8.19
C LEU A 323 -13.76 19.57 9.51
N ASN A 324 -13.11 20.04 10.56
CA ASN A 324 -13.70 20.28 11.86
C ASN A 324 -13.67 21.76 12.19
N SER A 325 -14.80 22.35 12.58
CA SER A 325 -14.87 23.74 13.03
C SER A 325 -16.17 24.02 13.77
N GLY A 326 -16.10 24.94 14.71
CA GLY A 326 -17.25 25.43 15.46
C GLY A 326 -17.68 24.50 16.59
N GLU A 327 -18.12 25.10 17.72
CA GLU A 327 -18.59 24.37 18.88
C GLU A 327 -20.10 24.57 19.13
N LYS A 328 -20.64 25.71 18.67
CA LYS A 328 -22.03 26.09 18.94
C LYS A 328 -22.60 26.93 17.78
N ASP A 329 -23.87 26.72 17.48
CA ASP A 329 -24.60 27.30 16.35
C ASP A 329 -24.70 28.85 16.37
N ASN A 330 -24.57 29.47 17.54
CA ASN A 330 -24.66 30.94 17.70
C ASN A 330 -23.28 31.61 17.96
N THR A 331 -22.17 30.92 17.74
CA THR A 331 -20.82 31.44 17.93
C THR A 331 -20.05 31.40 16.61
N VAL A 332 -19.39 32.48 16.23
CA VAL A 332 -18.46 32.53 15.09
C VAL A 332 -17.24 31.72 15.43
N PRO A 333 -16.86 30.71 14.63
CA PRO A 333 -15.66 29.93 14.89
C PRO A 333 -14.38 30.73 14.73
N ASP A 334 -13.48 30.59 15.68
CA ASP A 334 -12.13 31.16 15.66
C ASP A 334 -11.06 30.16 15.25
N HIS A 335 -11.45 28.89 15.04
CA HIS A 335 -10.57 27.81 14.64
C HIS A 335 -11.25 26.84 13.68
N ALA A 336 -10.46 26.31 12.74
CA ALA A 336 -10.86 25.18 11.89
C ALA A 336 -9.65 24.32 11.60
N ASP A 337 -9.85 22.99 11.61
CA ASP A 337 -8.87 21.97 11.24
C ASP A 337 -9.27 21.32 9.92
N LEU A 338 -8.39 21.38 8.94
CA LEU A 338 -8.59 20.75 7.64
C LEU A 338 -7.48 19.72 7.38
N MET A 339 -7.87 18.45 7.25
CA MET A 339 -6.97 17.37 6.87
C MET A 339 -7.01 17.15 5.37
N VAL A 340 -5.86 17.20 4.72
CA VAL A 340 -5.70 17.02 3.27
C VAL A 340 -4.82 15.82 2.98
N ASP A 341 -5.36 14.83 2.27
CA ASP A 341 -4.57 13.76 1.67
C ASP A 341 -3.93 14.29 0.39
N ILE A 342 -2.62 14.40 0.39
CA ILE A 342 -1.82 14.80 -0.77
C ILE A 342 -1.02 13.59 -1.22
N ARG A 343 -1.06 13.30 -2.52
CA ARG A 343 -0.26 12.24 -3.12
C ARG A 343 0.65 12.81 -4.19
N VAL A 344 1.97 12.74 -3.94
CA VAL A 344 3.01 13.23 -4.82
C VAL A 344 3.49 12.14 -5.77
N LEU A 345 3.87 12.52 -6.99
CA LEU A 345 4.41 11.58 -7.98
C LEU A 345 5.85 11.18 -7.63
N PRO A 346 6.34 10.03 -8.13
CA PRO A 346 7.75 9.67 -7.99
C PRO A 346 8.68 10.80 -8.44
N GLY A 347 9.65 11.16 -7.59
CA GLY A 347 10.57 12.26 -7.82
C GLY A 347 10.09 13.64 -7.38
N GLU A 348 8.85 13.78 -6.93
CA GLU A 348 8.35 14.97 -6.22
C GLU A 348 8.49 14.80 -4.71
N ASP A 349 8.58 15.92 -3.99
CA ASP A 349 8.81 15.93 -2.55
C ASP A 349 7.77 16.79 -1.78
N ASP A 350 8.00 16.99 -0.50
CA ASP A 350 7.13 17.77 0.38
C ASP A 350 7.13 19.27 0.01
N ASP A 351 8.24 19.79 -0.50
CA ASP A 351 8.36 21.19 -0.94
C ASP A 351 7.50 21.42 -2.21
N ASP A 352 7.42 20.44 -3.08
CA ASP A 352 6.52 20.48 -4.25
C ASP A 352 5.07 20.52 -3.81
N ALA A 353 4.66 19.65 -2.88
CA ALA A 353 3.32 19.63 -2.31
C ALA A 353 2.97 20.96 -1.63
N ASP A 354 3.88 21.50 -0.82
CA ASP A 354 3.67 22.76 -0.11
C ASP A 354 3.59 23.97 -1.06
N ARG A 355 4.32 23.96 -2.17
CA ARG A 355 4.25 25.00 -3.20
C ARG A 355 2.85 25.04 -3.84
N HIS A 356 2.30 23.89 -4.21
CA HIS A 356 0.95 23.81 -4.75
C HIS A 356 -0.08 24.19 -3.70
N LEU A 357 0.06 23.71 -2.46
CA LEU A 357 -0.85 24.00 -1.37
C LEU A 357 -0.90 25.52 -1.06
N ARG A 358 0.25 26.20 -1.04
CA ARG A 358 0.31 27.67 -0.89
C ARG A 358 -0.39 28.40 -2.03
N ALA A 359 -0.25 27.92 -3.26
CA ALA A 359 -0.97 28.48 -4.41
C ALA A 359 -2.48 28.30 -4.27
N ILE A 360 -2.95 27.15 -3.77
CA ILE A 360 -4.36 26.88 -3.48
C ILE A 360 -4.89 27.84 -2.38
N ILE A 361 -4.17 27.95 -1.27
CA ILE A 361 -4.56 28.80 -0.14
C ILE A 361 -4.63 30.27 -0.59
N GLY A 362 -3.62 30.72 -1.33
CA GLY A 362 -3.52 32.11 -1.81
C GLY A 362 -3.03 33.07 -0.73
N GLU A 363 -2.40 34.16 -1.17
CA GLU A 363 -1.81 35.19 -0.29
C GLU A 363 -2.83 35.87 0.66
N ASP A 364 -4.12 35.81 0.32
CA ASP A 364 -5.18 36.42 1.12
C ASP A 364 -5.63 35.59 2.32
N LEU A 365 -5.19 34.32 2.40
CA LEU A 365 -5.51 33.39 3.48
C LEU A 365 -4.29 32.81 4.21
N LEU A 366 -3.07 33.12 3.73
CA LEU A 366 -1.80 32.72 4.35
C LEU A 366 -1.43 33.56 5.60
#